data_cd238b3b5723f3c1a21fcf31b8deb5d9
#
_entry.id   cd238b3b5723f3c1a21fcf31b8deb5d9
#
_cell.length_a   1.000
_cell.length_b   1.000
_cell.length_c   1.000
_cell.angle_alpha   90.00
_cell.angle_beta   90.00
_cell.angle_gamma   90.00
#
_symmetry.space_group_name_H-M   'P 1'
#
loop_
_entity.id
_entity.type
_entity.pdbx_description
1 polymer ?
#
loop_
_entity_poly.entity_id
_entity_poly.type
_entity_poly.pdbx_seq_one_letter_code
_entity_poly.pdbx_strand_id
1 'polypeptide(L)'
;MQEQKGSSSPSISTLSIVQMNDISASYDSKNYVLKNIQMSITRGSNYAIVGQSGSGKSTLLKLINGMMNPSKGKIMVDYKIPNTSDKKFKPFMHKIGYIPQNLGLIKNSTVLENVLIG
;
A
#
# COMPACT_ATOMS: atom_id res chain seq x y z
N MET A 1 7.41 -6.91 -11.23
CA MET A 1 6.25 -7.02 -10.33
C MET A 1 5.00 -7.27 -11.13
N GLN A 2 4.18 -8.20 -10.70
CA GLN A 2 2.94 -8.56 -11.37
C GLN A 2 1.76 -8.34 -10.44
N GLU A 3 0.63 -7.99 -11.03
CA GLU A 3 -0.61 -7.74 -10.33
C GLU A 3 -1.66 -8.77 -10.76
N GLN A 4 -2.39 -9.32 -9.79
CA GLN A 4 -3.51 -10.22 -10.06
C GLN A 4 -4.77 -9.68 -9.43
N LYS A 5 -5.84 -9.62 -10.20
CA LYS A 5 -7.14 -9.20 -9.71
C LYS A 5 -7.92 -10.38 -9.15
N GLY A 6 -8.55 -10.18 -7.99
CA GLY A 6 -9.46 -11.16 -7.42
C GLY A 6 -10.85 -11.13 -8.06
N SER A 7 -11.15 -10.10 -8.83
CA SER A 7 -12.41 -10.00 -9.57
C SER A 7 -12.18 -9.25 -10.88
N SER A 8 -13.04 -9.49 -11.85
CA SER A 8 -12.93 -8.94 -13.20
C SER A 8 -13.84 -7.72 -13.41
N SER A 9 -13.99 -6.86 -12.43
CA SER A 9 -14.89 -5.73 -12.60
C SER A 9 -14.25 -4.63 -13.46
N PRO A 10 -15.04 -3.88 -14.24
CA PRO A 10 -14.54 -2.75 -14.98
C PRO A 10 -14.09 -1.64 -14.04
N SER A 11 -13.13 -0.87 -14.46
CA SER A 11 -12.59 0.24 -13.68
C SER A 11 -13.54 1.42 -13.77
N ILE A 12 -14.39 1.59 -12.78
CA ILE A 12 -15.14 2.82 -12.57
C ILE A 12 -14.47 3.51 -11.38
N SER A 13 -14.04 4.76 -11.55
CA SER A 13 -13.28 5.46 -10.52
C SER A 13 -14.00 5.54 -9.19
N THR A 14 -15.35 5.63 -9.20
CA THR A 14 -16.17 5.65 -7.98
C THR A 14 -16.14 4.34 -7.21
N LEU A 15 -15.78 3.22 -7.86
CA LEU A 15 -15.69 1.92 -7.23
C LEU A 15 -14.26 1.57 -6.77
N SER A 16 -13.29 2.39 -7.11
CA SER A 16 -11.89 2.13 -6.76
C SER A 16 -11.59 2.60 -5.36
N ILE A 17 -11.03 1.72 -4.53
CA ILE A 17 -10.56 2.08 -3.21
C ILE A 17 -9.12 2.60 -3.26
N VAL A 18 -8.31 2.10 -4.19
CA VAL A 18 -6.93 2.56 -4.40
C VAL A 18 -6.76 2.90 -5.87
N GLN A 19 -6.17 4.05 -6.14
CA GLN A 19 -5.82 4.48 -7.48
C GLN A 19 -4.39 4.98 -7.50
N MET A 20 -3.59 4.47 -8.43
CA MET A 20 -2.22 4.89 -8.65
C MET A 20 -2.06 5.32 -10.09
N ASN A 21 -1.59 6.53 -10.31
CA ASN A 21 -1.40 7.10 -11.62
C ASN A 21 0.07 7.49 -11.80
N ASP A 22 0.75 6.79 -12.70
CA ASP A 22 2.14 7.03 -13.06
C ASP A 22 3.07 7.11 -11.85
N ILE A 23 2.91 6.20 -10.91
CA ILE A 23 3.67 6.17 -9.67
C ILE A 23 5.09 5.69 -9.92
N SER A 24 6.04 6.47 -9.46
CA SER A 24 7.45 6.08 -9.37
C SER A 24 7.92 6.35 -7.95
N ALA A 25 8.75 5.48 -7.41
CA ALA A 25 9.22 5.60 -6.05
C ALA A 25 10.69 5.20 -5.93
N SER A 26 11.41 5.96 -5.12
CA SER A 26 12.83 5.76 -4.86
C SER A 26 13.14 6.08 -3.41
N TYR A 27 14.07 5.36 -2.82
CA TYR A 27 14.56 5.64 -1.47
C TYR A 27 15.72 6.63 -1.45
N ASP A 28 16.46 6.74 -2.57
CA ASP A 28 17.69 7.53 -2.63
C ASP A 28 17.66 8.62 -3.69
N SER A 29 16.55 8.83 -4.32
CA SER A 29 16.33 9.81 -5.40
C SER A 29 17.09 9.50 -6.70
N LYS A 30 17.84 8.41 -6.74
CA LYS A 30 18.63 8.02 -7.93
C LYS A 30 18.13 6.73 -8.55
N ASN A 31 17.82 5.75 -7.72
CA ASN A 31 17.43 4.42 -8.19
C ASN A 31 15.97 4.19 -7.87
N TYR A 32 15.17 4.03 -8.90
CA TYR A 32 13.74 3.79 -8.73
C TYR A 32 13.48 2.33 -8.42
N VAL A 33 12.76 2.09 -7.33
CA VAL A 33 12.26 0.76 -6.97
C VAL A 33 10.98 0.46 -7.74
N LEU A 34 10.17 1.49 -7.97
CA LEU A 34 8.95 1.42 -8.78
C LEU A 34 9.02 2.48 -9.87
N LYS A 35 8.60 2.13 -11.08
CA LYS A 35 8.55 3.04 -12.22
C LYS A 35 7.22 2.96 -12.93
N ASN A 36 6.60 4.10 -13.14
CA ASN A 36 5.41 4.24 -14.00
C ASN A 36 4.32 3.21 -13.68
N ILE A 37 4.04 3.04 -12.39
CA ILE A 37 3.02 2.09 -11.95
C ILE A 37 1.64 2.71 -12.13
N GLN A 38 0.79 2.01 -12.87
CA GLN A 38 -0.59 2.36 -13.08
C GLN A 38 -1.44 1.24 -12.51
N MET A 39 -2.25 1.53 -11.50
CA MET A 39 -3.01 0.48 -10.82
C MET A 39 -4.29 1.03 -10.23
N SER A 40 -5.31 0.20 -10.22
CA SER A 40 -6.57 0.51 -9.57
C SER A 40 -7.08 -0.73 -8.86
N ILE A 41 -7.44 -0.58 -7.60
CA ILE A 41 -8.02 -1.66 -6.80
C ILE A 41 -9.47 -1.34 -6.52
N THR A 42 -10.34 -2.24 -6.96
CA THR A 42 -11.79 -2.07 -6.80
C THR A 42 -12.19 -2.36 -5.35
N ARG A 43 -13.09 -1.57 -4.83
CA ARG A 43 -13.65 -1.76 -3.49
C ARG A 43 -14.26 -3.16 -3.37
N GLY A 44 -13.96 -3.86 -2.27
CA GLY A 44 -14.48 -5.20 -2.01
C GLY A 44 -13.77 -6.33 -2.73
N SER A 45 -12.71 -6.05 -3.50
CA SER A 45 -11.95 -7.07 -4.20
C SER A 45 -10.70 -7.50 -3.44
N ASN A 46 -10.17 -8.65 -3.81
CA ASN A 46 -8.89 -9.16 -3.32
C ASN A 46 -7.85 -9.04 -4.42
N TYR A 47 -6.69 -8.51 -4.07
CA TYR A 47 -5.57 -8.36 -5.00
C TYR A 47 -4.35 -9.06 -4.46
N ALA A 48 -3.67 -9.78 -5.32
CA ALA A 48 -2.36 -10.35 -5.01
C ALA A 48 -1.31 -9.66 -5.87
N ILE A 49 -0.24 -9.20 -5.23
CA ILE A 49 0.92 -8.63 -5.91
C ILE A 49 2.03 -9.66 -5.82
N VAL A 50 2.42 -10.20 -6.96
CA VAL A 50 3.42 -11.26 -7.03
C VAL A 50 4.67 -10.76 -7.73
N GLY A 51 5.81 -11.27 -7.33
CA GLY A 51 7.10 -10.91 -7.88
C GLY A 51 8.22 -11.44 -7.01
N GLN A 52 9.43 -11.37 -7.55
CA GLN A 52 10.60 -11.78 -6.81
C GLN A 52 10.91 -10.82 -5.66
N SER A 53 11.66 -11.30 -4.68
CA SER A 53 12.18 -10.45 -3.61
C SER A 53 12.94 -9.26 -4.22
N GLY A 54 12.69 -8.07 -3.70
CA GLY A 54 13.32 -6.85 -4.22
C GLY A 54 12.60 -6.23 -5.41
N SER A 55 11.45 -6.74 -5.80
CA SER A 55 10.69 -6.21 -6.96
C SER A 55 9.82 -5.00 -6.63
N GLY A 56 9.85 -4.50 -5.41
CA GLY A 56 9.09 -3.31 -5.01
C GLY A 56 7.74 -3.58 -4.37
N LYS A 57 7.40 -4.83 -4.07
CA LYS A 57 6.10 -5.16 -3.46
C LYS A 57 5.89 -4.45 -2.12
N SER A 58 6.88 -4.50 -1.25
CA SER A 58 6.80 -3.83 0.06
C SER A 58 6.71 -2.32 -0.08
N THR A 59 7.41 -1.75 -1.06
CA THR A 59 7.37 -0.32 -1.36
C THR A 59 5.96 0.10 -1.79
N LEU A 60 5.32 -0.71 -2.62
CA LEU A 60 3.96 -0.43 -3.06
C LEU A 60 2.99 -0.37 -1.88
N LEU A 61 3.11 -1.32 -0.95
CA LEU A 61 2.26 -1.33 0.25
C LEU A 61 2.53 -0.13 1.16
N LYS A 62 3.78 0.31 1.26
CA LYS A 62 4.13 1.51 2.03
C LYS A 62 3.54 2.78 1.43
N LEU A 63 3.43 2.84 0.11
CA LEU A 63 2.77 3.95 -0.55
C LEU A 63 1.27 3.98 -0.22
N ILE A 64 0.63 2.81 -0.21
CA ILE A 64 -0.81 2.72 0.06
C ILE A 64 -1.13 3.15 1.49
N ASN A 65 -0.31 2.77 2.46
CA ASN A 65 -0.59 3.12 3.86
C ASN A 65 0.00 4.47 4.29
N GLY A 66 0.63 5.20 3.39
CA GLY A 66 1.16 6.53 3.66
C GLY A 66 2.50 6.56 4.37
N MET A 67 3.13 5.41 4.58
CA MET A 67 4.46 5.35 5.20
C MET A 67 5.57 5.89 4.29
N MET A 68 5.29 6.00 3.01
CA MET A 68 6.21 6.52 2.02
C MET A 68 5.45 7.34 1.00
N ASN A 69 6.04 8.42 0.52
CA ASN A 69 5.48 9.24 -0.54
C ASN A 69 6.09 8.85 -1.88
N PRO A 70 5.31 8.88 -2.96
CA PRO A 70 5.87 8.62 -4.28
C PRO A 70 6.81 9.76 -4.70
N SER A 71 7.83 9.42 -5.49
CA SER A 71 8.72 10.40 -6.09
C SER A 71 8.06 11.11 -7.26
N LYS A 72 7.20 10.39 -7.98
CA LYS A 72 6.41 10.91 -9.09
C LYS A 72 5.04 10.26 -9.08
N GLY A 73 4.09 10.96 -9.68
CA GLY A 73 2.74 10.44 -9.83
C GLY A 73 1.86 10.73 -8.63
N LYS A 74 0.66 10.20 -8.67
CA LYS A 74 -0.37 10.46 -7.67
C LYS A 74 -1.03 9.17 -7.22
N ILE A 75 -1.17 9.03 -5.91
CA ILE A 75 -1.88 7.91 -5.30
C ILE A 75 -3.05 8.43 -4.48
N MET A 76 -4.18 7.74 -4.55
CA MET A 76 -5.34 8.02 -3.71
C MET A 76 -5.85 6.73 -3.10
N VAL A 77 -6.16 6.79 -1.82
CA VAL A 77 -6.78 5.70 -1.07
C VAL A 77 -8.07 6.23 -0.48
N ASP A 78 -9.20 5.67 -0.91
CA ASP A 78 -10.54 6.12 -0.52
C ASP A 78 -10.68 7.64 -0.66
N TYR A 79 -10.30 8.16 -1.83
CA TYR A 79 -10.34 9.58 -2.19
C TYR A 79 -9.43 10.48 -1.35
N LYS A 80 -8.47 9.92 -0.61
CA LYS A 80 -7.51 10.67 0.18
C LYS A 80 -6.10 10.35 -0.26
N ILE A 81 -5.22 11.35 -0.17
CA ILE A 81 -3.79 11.17 -0.46
C ILE A 81 -3.13 10.61 0.81
N PRO A 82 -2.58 9.37 0.76
CA PRO A 82 -1.94 8.79 1.93
C PRO A 82 -0.72 9.60 2.36
N ASN A 83 -0.70 10.01 3.62
CA ASN A 83 0.44 10.69 4.20
C ASN A 83 0.35 10.61 5.72
N THR A 84 1.26 9.87 6.34
CA THR A 84 1.24 9.71 7.79
C THR A 84 1.48 11.00 8.56
N SER A 85 2.08 12.01 7.90
CA SER A 85 2.30 13.33 8.50
C SER A 85 1.07 14.22 8.39
N ASP A 86 0.08 13.88 7.59
CA ASP A 86 -1.12 14.67 7.41
C ASP A 86 -2.13 14.34 8.50
N LYS A 87 -2.51 15.36 9.27
CA LYS A 87 -3.50 15.21 10.35
C LYS A 87 -4.86 14.73 9.83
N LYS A 88 -5.21 15.08 8.60
CA LYS A 88 -6.48 14.64 7.99
C LYS A 88 -6.46 13.16 7.63
N PHE A 89 -5.29 12.62 7.31
CA PHE A 89 -5.16 11.22 6.95
C PHE A 89 -5.02 10.31 8.17
N LYS A 90 -4.49 10.81 9.29
CA LYS A 90 -4.26 10.02 10.49
C LYS A 90 -5.49 9.24 10.97
N PRO A 91 -6.67 9.85 11.09
CA PRO A 91 -7.85 9.10 11.49
C PRO A 91 -8.21 7.97 10.53
N PHE A 92 -7.95 8.18 9.24
CA PHE A 92 -8.23 7.18 8.22
C PHE A 92 -7.29 5.99 8.31
N MET A 93 -6.07 6.17 8.83
CA MET A 93 -5.10 5.09 8.96
C MET A 93 -5.63 3.93 9.82
N HIS A 94 -6.55 4.20 10.74
CA HIS A 94 -7.18 3.15 11.55
C HIS A 94 -8.04 2.20 10.72
N LYS A 95 -8.38 2.57 9.51
CA LYS A 95 -9.13 1.72 8.56
C LYS A 95 -8.23 0.84 7.72
N ILE A 96 -6.91 1.02 7.81
CA ILE A 96 -5.93 0.25 7.04
C ILE A 96 -5.23 -0.71 7.98
N GLY A 97 -5.43 -2.01 7.78
CA GLY A 97 -4.66 -3.04 8.48
C GLY A 97 -3.42 -3.38 7.67
N TYR A 98 -2.26 -3.29 8.28
CA TYR A 98 -0.99 -3.60 7.64
C TYR A 98 -0.30 -4.71 8.41
N ILE A 99 0.04 -5.78 7.70
CA ILE A 99 0.74 -6.92 8.27
C ILE A 99 2.14 -6.94 7.66
N PRO A 100 3.19 -6.61 8.45
CA PRO A 100 4.56 -6.60 7.93
C PRO A 100 5.07 -8.02 7.66
N GLN A 101 6.13 -8.13 6.88
CA GLN A 101 6.71 -9.41 6.48
C GLN A 101 7.12 -10.28 7.67
N ASN A 102 7.63 -9.66 8.73
CA ASN A 102 8.01 -10.34 9.96
C ASN A 102 6.84 -10.47 10.94
N LEU A 103 5.62 -10.14 10.51
CA LEU A 103 4.39 -10.14 11.28
C LEU A 103 4.38 -9.20 12.49
N GLY A 104 5.44 -8.42 12.70
CA GLY A 104 5.52 -7.49 13.82
C GLY A 104 5.47 -8.16 15.20
N LEU A 105 5.78 -9.44 15.28
CA LEU A 105 5.71 -10.19 16.54
C LEU A 105 6.91 -9.85 17.42
N ILE A 106 6.65 -9.73 18.72
CA ILE A 106 7.68 -9.51 19.72
C ILE A 106 8.13 -10.87 20.24
N LYS A 107 9.43 -11.13 20.13
CA LYS A 107 10.02 -12.37 20.64
C LYS A 107 9.89 -12.41 22.17
N ASN A 108 9.67 -13.59 22.72
CA ASN A 108 9.53 -13.84 24.15
C ASN A 108 8.29 -13.21 24.78
N SER A 109 7.35 -12.75 23.96
CA SER A 109 6.04 -12.28 24.41
C SER A 109 4.97 -13.34 24.14
N THR A 110 3.88 -13.29 24.90
CA THR A 110 2.76 -14.19 24.66
C THR A 110 2.03 -13.83 23.37
N VAL A 111 1.22 -14.76 22.86
CA VAL A 111 0.37 -14.51 21.71
C VAL A 111 -0.57 -13.32 22.00
N LEU A 112 -1.16 -13.28 23.20
CA LEU A 112 -2.08 -12.21 23.60
C LEU A 112 -1.37 -10.85 23.59
N GLU A 113 -0.15 -10.78 24.14
CA GLU A 113 0.61 -9.53 24.15
C GLU A 113 0.88 -9.02 22.75
N ASN A 114 1.24 -9.91 21.82
CA ASN A 114 1.47 -9.53 20.43
C ASN A 114 0.17 -9.02 19.77
N VAL A 115 -0.95 -9.63 20.04
CA VAL A 115 -2.25 -9.19 19.52
C VAL A 115 -2.62 -7.80 20.05
N LEU A 116 -2.38 -7.53 21.32
CA LEU A 116 -2.73 -6.24 21.93
C LEU A 116 -1.82 -5.10 21.46
N ILE A 117 -0.58 -5.39 21.11
CA ILE A 117 0.37 -4.39 20.59
C ILE A 117 0.06 -4.04 19.13
N GLY A 118 -0.45 -5.00 18.37
CA GLY A 118 -0.73 -4.87 16.93
C GLY A 118 -1.87 -3.91 16.54
#